data_8dd402fac58f3b2ae76e572ca15c4bee
#
_entry.id   8dd402fac58f3b2ae76e572ca15c4bee
#
_cell.length_a   1.000
_cell.length_b   1.000
_cell.length_c   1.000
_cell.angle_alpha   90.00
_cell.angle_beta   90.00
_cell.angle_gamma   90.00
#
_symmetry.space_group_name_H-M   'P 1'
#
loop_
_entity.id
_entity.type
_entity.pdbx_description
1 polymer ?
#
loop_
_entity_poly.entity_id
_entity_poly.type
_entity_poly.pdbx_seq_one_letter_code
_entity_poly.pdbx_strand_id
1 'polypeptide(L)'
;GQQMQEYAVSQVLHWFRRFDDYQALKQQARWQPLEDYRREEFTIGIMGAGVLGSKVAEALQVWGFPLRSWSRSRKSWPQVQSFAGQEELGDFLGATRVLINLLPNTAETVGIINQRLLAQLPDNSYVLNLARGVHVVEADLLAALNSGKLKGAMLDVFSREPLPAESPLWAHPRVAMTPHVAAVTRPLEAITYIASTIGRLERGEAVNGQVDRQRGY
;
A
#
# COMPACT_ATOMS: atom_id res chain seq x y z
N GLY A 1 0.34 5.37 -13.52
CA GLY A 1 -0.65 5.66 -12.47
C GLY A 1 -1.84 4.72 -12.45
N GLN A 2 -2.47 4.44 -13.58
CA GLN A 2 -3.73 3.68 -13.63
C GLN A 2 -3.57 2.24 -13.07
N GLN A 3 -2.53 1.51 -13.46
CA GLN A 3 -2.27 0.16 -12.95
C GLN A 3 -2.21 0.10 -11.42
N MET A 4 -1.53 1.07 -10.79
CA MET A 4 -1.45 1.16 -9.34
C MET A 4 -2.82 1.42 -8.69
N GLN A 5 -3.67 2.24 -9.31
CA GLN A 5 -5.04 2.48 -8.86
C GLN A 5 -5.88 1.20 -8.94
N GLU A 6 -5.84 0.52 -10.10
CA GLU A 6 -6.54 -0.76 -10.33
C GLU A 6 -6.11 -1.82 -9.30
N TYR A 7 -4.81 -1.93 -9.06
CA TYR A 7 -4.26 -2.89 -8.11
C TYR A 7 -4.73 -2.60 -6.68
N ALA A 8 -4.57 -1.35 -6.22
CA ALA A 8 -4.96 -0.97 -4.87
C ALA A 8 -6.47 -1.11 -4.65
N VAL A 9 -7.30 -0.65 -5.59
CA VAL A 9 -8.76 -0.76 -5.52
C VAL A 9 -9.20 -2.21 -5.51
N SER A 10 -8.68 -3.05 -6.42
CA SER A 10 -9.04 -4.47 -6.47
C SER A 10 -8.76 -5.18 -5.16
N GLN A 11 -7.59 -4.92 -4.55
CA GLN A 11 -7.21 -5.55 -3.29
C GLN A 11 -8.04 -5.06 -2.09
N VAL A 12 -8.32 -3.76 -2.03
CA VAL A 12 -9.20 -3.20 -0.98
C VAL A 12 -10.60 -3.79 -1.07
N LEU A 13 -11.18 -3.87 -2.26
CA LEU A 13 -12.49 -4.46 -2.49
C LEU A 13 -12.50 -5.97 -2.20
N HIS A 14 -11.44 -6.69 -2.57
CA HIS A 14 -11.26 -8.11 -2.24
C HIS A 14 -11.40 -8.35 -0.74
N TRP A 15 -10.71 -7.57 0.08
CA TRP A 15 -10.79 -7.67 1.54
C TRP A 15 -12.13 -7.18 2.08
N PHE A 16 -12.63 -6.05 1.61
CA PHE A 16 -13.92 -5.52 2.04
C PHE A 16 -15.07 -6.50 1.77
N ARG A 17 -15.04 -7.20 0.63
CA ARG A 17 -16.02 -8.24 0.28
C ARG A 17 -15.71 -9.60 0.89
N ARG A 18 -14.67 -9.72 1.72
CA ARG A 18 -14.31 -10.92 2.47
C ARG A 18 -14.03 -12.15 1.60
N PHE A 19 -13.46 -11.94 0.39
CA PHE A 19 -13.23 -13.05 -0.54
C PHE A 19 -12.28 -14.12 0.01
N ASP A 20 -11.28 -13.75 0.84
CA ASP A 20 -10.41 -14.71 1.52
C ASP A 20 -11.19 -15.59 2.51
N ASP A 21 -12.12 -15.00 3.28
CA ASP A 21 -12.97 -15.73 4.21
C ASP A 21 -13.89 -16.71 3.46
N TYR A 22 -14.48 -16.29 2.33
CA TYR A 22 -15.30 -17.17 1.48
C TYR A 22 -14.48 -18.27 0.82
N GLN A 23 -13.22 -17.98 0.45
CA GLN A 23 -12.33 -19.02 -0.07
C GLN A 23 -12.02 -20.07 1.00
N ALA A 24 -11.84 -19.69 2.25
CA ALA A 24 -11.67 -20.61 3.36
C ALA A 24 -12.92 -21.45 3.62
N LEU A 25 -14.13 -20.85 3.56
CA LEU A 25 -15.39 -21.58 3.65
C LEU A 25 -15.57 -22.58 2.52
N LYS A 26 -15.20 -22.19 1.29
CA LYS A 26 -15.22 -23.08 0.12
C LYS A 26 -14.35 -24.33 0.35
N GLN A 27 -13.15 -24.16 0.89
CA GLN A 27 -12.25 -25.29 1.20
C GLN A 27 -12.86 -26.26 2.23
N GLN A 28 -13.75 -25.78 3.09
CA GLN A 28 -14.48 -26.55 4.10
C GLN A 28 -15.84 -27.07 3.60
N ALA A 29 -16.19 -26.87 2.32
CA ALA A 29 -17.49 -27.16 1.72
C ALA A 29 -18.68 -26.53 2.52
N ARG A 30 -18.47 -25.33 3.09
CA ARG A 30 -19.46 -24.62 3.90
C ARG A 30 -20.14 -23.53 3.08
N TRP A 31 -21.45 -23.63 2.91
CA TRP A 31 -22.31 -22.60 2.33
C TRP A 31 -22.86 -21.71 3.45
N GLN A 32 -22.14 -20.62 3.73
CA GLN A 32 -22.49 -19.72 4.83
C GLN A 32 -22.28 -18.26 4.42
N PRO A 33 -23.32 -17.42 4.43
CA PRO A 33 -23.14 -15.97 4.32
C PRO A 33 -22.42 -15.43 5.55
N LEU A 34 -21.52 -14.47 5.32
CA LEU A 34 -20.80 -13.77 6.38
C LEU A 34 -21.37 -12.36 6.51
N GLU A 35 -21.36 -11.82 7.73
CA GLU A 35 -21.72 -10.43 7.97
C GLU A 35 -20.78 -9.49 7.20
N ASP A 36 -21.34 -8.50 6.52
CA ASP A 36 -20.57 -7.51 5.76
C ASP A 36 -19.82 -6.57 6.70
N TYR A 37 -18.64 -6.11 6.28
CA TYR A 37 -17.97 -5.00 6.95
C TYR A 37 -18.78 -3.72 6.77
N ARG A 38 -18.89 -2.93 7.82
CA ARG A 38 -19.44 -1.58 7.73
C ARG A 38 -18.43 -0.67 7.05
N ARG A 39 -18.87 0.01 5.99
CA ARG A 39 -17.98 0.83 5.16
C ARG A 39 -17.34 1.97 5.94
N GLU A 40 -18.10 2.61 6.79
CA GLU A 40 -17.67 3.70 7.65
C GLU A 40 -16.61 3.31 8.68
N GLU A 41 -16.46 2.02 8.96
CA GLU A 41 -15.46 1.45 9.86
C GLU A 41 -14.25 0.85 9.09
N PHE A 42 -14.34 0.81 7.74
CA PHE A 42 -13.30 0.22 6.91
C PHE A 42 -12.36 1.30 6.36
N THR A 43 -11.68 1.98 7.28
CA THR A 43 -10.78 3.10 6.96
C THR A 43 -9.53 2.64 6.21
N ILE A 44 -9.21 3.34 5.12
CA ILE A 44 -8.02 3.10 4.31
C ILE A 44 -6.98 4.17 4.64
N GLY A 45 -5.81 3.75 5.10
CA GLY A 45 -4.66 4.62 5.37
C GLY A 45 -3.60 4.46 4.28
N ILE A 46 -3.17 5.57 3.70
CA ILE A 46 -2.15 5.60 2.64
C ILE A 46 -0.88 6.22 3.23
N MET A 47 0.18 5.43 3.37
CA MET A 47 1.52 5.92 3.68
C MET A 47 2.23 6.32 2.38
N GLY A 48 2.57 7.61 2.25
CA GLY A 48 3.18 8.15 1.04
C GLY A 48 2.21 9.04 0.25
N ALA A 49 2.10 10.32 0.65
CA ALA A 49 1.23 11.30 0.02
C ALA A 49 1.87 11.98 -1.21
N GLY A 50 2.56 11.21 -2.05
CA GLY A 50 3.10 11.63 -3.35
C GLY A 50 2.10 11.48 -4.49
N VAL A 51 2.60 11.54 -5.73
CA VAL A 51 1.78 11.43 -6.96
C VAL A 51 1.01 10.11 -7.02
N LEU A 52 1.64 8.98 -6.66
CA LEU A 52 0.96 7.68 -6.69
C LEU A 52 -0.09 7.59 -5.58
N GLY A 53 0.25 8.04 -4.37
CA GLY A 53 -0.69 8.04 -3.24
C GLY A 53 -1.93 8.89 -3.50
N SER A 54 -1.78 10.08 -4.11
CA SER A 54 -2.94 10.92 -4.47
C SER A 54 -3.85 10.23 -5.48
N LYS A 55 -3.28 9.57 -6.49
CA LYS A 55 -4.07 8.84 -7.50
C LYS A 55 -4.79 7.62 -6.91
N VAL A 56 -4.16 6.89 -6.00
CA VAL A 56 -4.80 5.79 -5.29
C VAL A 56 -5.93 6.29 -4.40
N ALA A 57 -5.71 7.41 -3.67
CA ALA A 57 -6.77 8.03 -2.88
C ALA A 57 -7.96 8.46 -3.75
N GLU A 58 -7.71 9.13 -4.88
CA GLU A 58 -8.74 9.53 -5.86
C GLU A 58 -9.57 8.32 -6.35
N ALA A 59 -8.90 7.22 -6.70
CA ALA A 59 -9.57 6.00 -7.16
C ALA A 59 -10.42 5.32 -6.06
N LEU A 60 -10.01 5.45 -4.78
CA LEU A 60 -10.74 4.89 -3.65
C LEU A 60 -11.92 5.76 -3.19
N GLN A 61 -11.88 7.08 -3.43
CA GLN A 61 -12.95 8.02 -3.03
C GLN A 61 -14.33 7.62 -3.57
N VAL A 62 -14.40 7.16 -4.82
CA VAL A 62 -15.67 6.78 -5.46
C VAL A 62 -16.40 5.64 -4.74
N TRP A 63 -15.68 4.88 -3.91
CA TRP A 63 -16.22 3.77 -3.15
C TRP A 63 -16.73 4.18 -1.76
N GLY A 64 -16.54 5.45 -1.36
CA GLY A 64 -17.06 5.99 -0.10
C GLY A 64 -16.39 5.43 1.17
N PHE A 65 -15.16 4.94 1.09
CA PHE A 65 -14.37 4.57 2.26
C PHE A 65 -13.86 5.81 2.98
N PRO A 66 -13.78 5.84 4.32
CA PRO A 66 -13.00 6.84 5.04
C PRO A 66 -11.52 6.72 4.63
N LEU A 67 -10.93 7.83 4.14
CA LEU A 67 -9.55 7.86 3.67
C LEU A 67 -8.67 8.70 4.59
N ARG A 68 -7.48 8.18 4.86
CA ARG A 68 -6.41 8.84 5.60
C ARG A 68 -5.12 8.78 4.80
N SER A 69 -4.29 9.82 4.93
CA SER A 69 -2.94 9.82 4.35
C SER A 69 -1.91 10.25 5.38
N TRP A 70 -0.72 9.65 5.30
CA TRP A 70 0.42 10.04 6.11
C TRP A 70 1.66 10.23 5.23
N SER A 71 2.42 11.31 5.53
CA SER A 71 3.70 11.59 4.88
C SER A 71 4.55 12.49 5.76
N ARG A 72 5.83 12.73 5.38
CA ARG A 72 6.73 13.61 6.11
C ARG A 72 6.17 15.03 6.29
N SER A 73 5.54 15.58 5.26
CA SER A 73 4.91 16.91 5.28
C SER A 73 3.44 16.79 4.96
N ARG A 74 2.58 17.52 5.68
CA ARG A 74 1.13 17.52 5.47
C ARG A 74 0.78 17.87 4.02
N LYS A 75 -0.12 17.06 3.46
CA LYS A 75 -0.73 17.30 2.15
C LYS A 75 -2.22 17.53 2.34
N SER A 76 -2.79 18.40 1.53
CA SER A 76 -4.23 18.62 1.53
C SER A 76 -4.83 17.96 0.30
N TRP A 77 -5.64 16.93 0.53
CA TRP A 77 -6.42 16.27 -0.51
C TRP A 77 -7.90 16.35 -0.15
N PRO A 78 -8.77 16.62 -1.13
CA PRO A 78 -10.22 16.61 -0.86
C PRO A 78 -10.66 15.27 -0.24
N GLN A 79 -11.49 15.33 0.80
CA GLN A 79 -12.10 14.17 1.45
C GLN A 79 -11.10 13.15 2.05
N VAL A 80 -9.84 13.53 2.25
CA VAL A 80 -8.82 12.70 2.88
C VAL A 80 -8.31 13.39 4.13
N GLN A 81 -8.39 12.71 5.27
CA GLN A 81 -7.78 13.19 6.51
C GLN A 81 -6.27 13.03 6.44
N SER A 82 -5.53 14.15 6.48
CA SER A 82 -4.08 14.15 6.30
C SER A 82 -3.35 14.25 7.62
N PHE A 83 -2.34 13.41 7.78
CA PHE A 83 -1.41 13.34 8.92
C PHE A 83 0.03 13.57 8.44
N ALA A 84 0.88 14.10 9.28
CA ALA A 84 2.26 14.38 8.94
C ALA A 84 3.22 14.14 10.10
N GLY A 85 4.44 13.70 9.74
CA GLY A 85 5.53 13.52 10.70
C GLY A 85 5.32 12.37 11.69
N GLN A 86 6.32 12.17 12.54
CA GLN A 86 6.32 11.08 13.51
C GLN A 86 5.28 11.26 14.62
N GLU A 87 4.96 12.50 14.95
CA GLU A 87 4.04 12.84 16.04
C GLU A 87 2.60 12.42 15.76
N GLU A 88 2.17 12.48 14.50
CA GLU A 88 0.80 12.12 14.10
C GLU A 88 0.70 10.68 13.56
N LEU A 89 1.80 9.93 13.52
CA LEU A 89 1.79 8.56 13.00
C LEU A 89 0.85 7.65 13.79
N GLY A 90 0.83 7.78 15.11
CA GLY A 90 -0.04 7.00 15.98
C GLY A 90 -1.53 7.24 15.69
N ASP A 91 -1.94 8.49 15.56
CA ASP A 91 -3.30 8.88 15.24
C ASP A 91 -3.73 8.41 13.85
N PHE A 92 -2.81 8.45 12.88
CA PHE A 92 -3.03 7.89 11.55
C PHE A 92 -3.28 6.39 11.60
N LEU A 93 -2.42 5.64 12.32
CA LEU A 93 -2.48 4.18 12.39
C LEU A 93 -3.68 3.67 13.20
N GLY A 94 -4.03 4.32 14.30
CA GLY A 94 -5.01 3.84 15.28
C GLY A 94 -6.43 3.61 14.74
N ALA A 95 -6.78 4.19 13.58
CA ALA A 95 -8.04 3.91 12.91
C ALA A 95 -7.87 3.33 11.50
N THR A 96 -6.63 3.01 11.08
CA THR A 96 -6.33 2.48 9.76
C THR A 96 -6.61 0.97 9.70
N ARG A 97 -7.67 0.57 9.03
CA ARG A 97 -8.02 -0.84 8.82
C ARG A 97 -7.23 -1.49 7.70
N VAL A 98 -6.99 -0.77 6.62
CA VAL A 98 -6.14 -1.19 5.50
C VAL A 98 -5.00 -0.20 5.35
N LEU A 99 -3.77 -0.65 5.58
CA LEU A 99 -2.57 0.16 5.41
C LEU A 99 -1.99 -0.08 4.01
N ILE A 100 -2.01 0.94 3.16
CA ILE A 100 -1.39 0.91 1.82
C ILE A 100 -0.06 1.66 1.90
N ASN A 101 1.05 0.97 1.62
CA ASN A 101 2.38 1.55 1.57
C ASN A 101 2.76 1.97 0.16
N LEU A 102 3.00 3.27 -0.02
CA LEU A 102 3.48 3.92 -1.24
C LEU A 102 4.62 4.90 -0.96
N LEU A 103 5.37 4.67 0.13
CA LEU A 103 6.51 5.50 0.54
C LEU A 103 7.65 5.42 -0.48
N PRO A 104 8.44 6.50 -0.64
CA PRO A 104 9.71 6.43 -1.37
C PRO A 104 10.73 5.60 -0.58
N ASN A 105 11.70 5.01 -1.28
CA ASN A 105 12.82 4.31 -0.65
C ASN A 105 13.88 5.32 -0.20
N THR A 106 13.93 5.56 1.09
CA THR A 106 14.93 6.44 1.76
C THR A 106 15.46 5.74 3.01
N ALA A 107 16.56 6.23 3.58
CA ALA A 107 17.10 5.67 4.82
C ALA A 107 16.08 5.68 5.97
N GLU A 108 15.15 6.66 6.01
CA GLU A 108 14.13 6.80 7.05
C GLU A 108 12.95 5.83 6.86
N THR A 109 12.78 5.27 5.67
CA THR A 109 11.65 4.38 5.37
C THR A 109 12.02 2.90 5.37
N VAL A 110 13.31 2.56 5.42
CA VAL A 110 13.77 1.18 5.58
C VAL A 110 13.27 0.62 6.92
N GLY A 111 12.58 -0.52 6.87
CA GLY A 111 12.04 -1.20 8.05
C GLY A 111 10.96 -0.40 8.81
N ILE A 112 10.35 0.59 8.18
CA ILE A 112 9.32 1.42 8.84
C ILE A 112 8.09 0.58 9.24
N ILE A 113 7.72 -0.42 8.44
CA ILE A 113 6.62 -1.36 8.74
C ILE A 113 7.20 -2.52 9.55
N ASN A 114 7.32 -2.30 10.85
CA ASN A 114 7.88 -3.21 11.85
C ASN A 114 6.84 -3.51 12.93
N GLN A 115 7.21 -4.34 13.91
CA GLN A 115 6.37 -4.73 15.03
C GLN A 115 5.73 -3.53 15.74
N ARG A 116 6.51 -2.45 15.99
CA ARG A 116 6.03 -1.25 16.70
C ARG A 116 4.94 -0.54 15.89
N LEU A 117 5.10 -0.41 14.58
CA LEU A 117 4.10 0.21 13.72
C LEU A 117 2.86 -0.69 13.62
N LEU A 118 3.05 -1.98 13.35
CA LEU A 118 1.95 -2.94 13.18
C LEU A 118 1.10 -3.07 14.45
N ALA A 119 1.70 -2.96 15.64
CA ALA A 119 0.99 -3.00 16.92
C ALA A 119 0.00 -1.84 17.09
N GLN A 120 0.20 -0.70 16.42
CA GLN A 120 -0.67 0.47 16.50
C GLN A 120 -1.90 0.40 15.59
N LEU A 121 -1.91 -0.50 14.62
CA LEU A 121 -3.10 -0.74 13.78
C LEU A 121 -4.24 -1.36 14.63
N PRO A 122 -5.51 -1.19 14.27
CA PRO A 122 -6.60 -1.98 14.85
C PRO A 122 -6.40 -3.48 14.63
N ASP A 123 -6.97 -4.30 15.51
CA ASP A 123 -6.95 -5.76 15.32
C ASP A 123 -7.65 -6.17 14.04
N ASN A 124 -7.18 -7.24 13.41
CA ASN A 124 -7.65 -7.72 12.12
C ASN A 124 -7.46 -6.71 10.96
N SER A 125 -6.47 -5.85 11.02
CA SER A 125 -6.10 -4.96 9.92
C SER A 125 -5.41 -5.71 8.78
N TYR A 126 -5.25 -5.00 7.67
CA TYR A 126 -4.60 -5.51 6.46
C TYR A 126 -3.43 -4.61 6.07
N VAL A 127 -2.40 -5.20 5.46
CA VAL A 127 -1.24 -4.47 4.92
C VAL A 127 -1.12 -4.74 3.43
N LEU A 128 -1.03 -3.68 2.64
CA LEU A 128 -0.77 -3.71 1.20
C LEU A 128 0.55 -2.98 0.91
N ASN A 129 1.57 -3.72 0.49
CA ASN A 129 2.86 -3.12 0.14
C ASN A 129 3.05 -3.08 -1.38
N LEU A 130 2.94 -1.87 -1.95
CA LEU A 130 3.12 -1.56 -3.36
C LEU A 130 4.31 -0.63 -3.62
N ALA A 131 5.16 -0.43 -2.61
CA ALA A 131 6.28 0.50 -2.67
C ALA A 131 7.63 -0.22 -2.88
N ARG A 132 8.26 -0.64 -1.77
CA ARG A 132 9.51 -1.42 -1.80
C ARG A 132 9.50 -2.45 -0.67
N GLY A 133 10.10 -3.61 -0.91
CA GLY A 133 10.17 -4.69 0.08
C GLY A 133 10.94 -4.33 1.34
N VAL A 134 11.99 -3.54 1.21
CA VAL A 134 12.81 -3.06 2.33
C VAL A 134 12.04 -2.22 3.37
N HIS A 135 10.84 -1.74 3.04
CA HIS A 135 10.00 -1.03 4.01
C HIS A 135 9.39 -1.96 5.06
N VAL A 136 9.27 -3.26 4.77
CA VAL A 136 8.63 -4.24 5.64
C VAL A 136 9.68 -5.11 6.31
N VAL A 137 9.62 -5.21 7.64
CA VAL A 137 10.33 -6.24 8.39
C VAL A 137 9.52 -7.53 8.30
N GLU A 138 9.88 -8.42 7.38
CA GLU A 138 9.10 -9.62 7.03
C GLU A 138 8.83 -10.53 8.23
N ALA A 139 9.79 -10.66 9.15
CA ALA A 139 9.61 -11.43 10.39
C ALA A 139 8.51 -10.83 11.29
N ASP A 140 8.46 -9.52 11.41
CA ASP A 140 7.45 -8.82 12.22
C ASP A 140 6.06 -8.93 11.58
N LEU A 141 6.00 -8.84 10.23
CA LEU A 141 4.76 -9.04 9.48
C LEU A 141 4.20 -10.45 9.71
N LEU A 142 5.05 -11.48 9.59
CA LEU A 142 4.67 -12.86 9.85
C LEU A 142 4.20 -13.08 11.29
N ALA A 143 4.89 -12.49 12.26
CA ALA A 143 4.48 -12.55 13.67
C ALA A 143 3.10 -11.90 13.89
N ALA A 144 2.83 -10.75 13.27
CA ALA A 144 1.55 -10.07 13.35
C ALA A 144 0.41 -10.84 12.66
N LEU A 145 0.69 -11.52 11.55
CA LEU A 145 -0.26 -12.43 10.89
C LEU A 145 -0.54 -13.67 11.75
N ASN A 146 0.51 -14.30 12.30
CA ASN A 146 0.37 -15.51 13.13
C ASN A 146 -0.41 -15.25 14.42
N SER A 147 -0.21 -14.10 15.05
CA SER A 147 -0.95 -13.70 16.27
C SER A 147 -2.41 -13.30 15.99
N GLY A 148 -2.80 -13.08 14.74
CA GLY A 148 -4.11 -12.55 14.36
C GLY A 148 -4.24 -11.03 14.46
N LYS A 149 -3.19 -10.31 14.81
CA LYS A 149 -3.14 -8.84 14.78
C LYS A 149 -3.47 -8.32 13.38
N LEU A 150 -2.86 -8.94 12.36
CA LEU A 150 -3.21 -8.73 10.97
C LEU A 150 -4.10 -9.88 10.47
N LYS A 151 -5.14 -9.52 9.73
CA LYS A 151 -6.02 -10.47 9.08
C LYS A 151 -5.46 -10.95 7.74
N GLY A 152 -4.69 -10.11 7.05
CA GLY A 152 -4.06 -10.46 5.79
C GLY A 152 -3.02 -9.44 5.34
N ALA A 153 -2.17 -9.86 4.43
CA ALA A 153 -1.23 -9.00 3.74
C ALA A 153 -1.21 -9.31 2.25
N MET A 154 -1.03 -8.27 1.43
CA MET A 154 -0.74 -8.37 0.01
C MET A 154 0.59 -7.68 -0.28
N LEU A 155 1.53 -8.42 -0.82
CA LEU A 155 2.89 -7.97 -1.09
C LEU A 155 3.17 -8.08 -2.60
N ASP A 156 3.42 -6.94 -3.25
CA ASP A 156 3.90 -6.93 -4.64
C ASP A 156 5.42 -6.85 -4.70
N VAL A 157 6.06 -6.51 -3.57
CA VAL A 157 7.50 -6.27 -3.47
C VAL A 157 8.09 -6.91 -2.22
N PHE A 158 9.36 -7.34 -2.31
CA PHE A 158 10.04 -8.11 -1.28
C PHE A 158 11.42 -7.52 -0.95
N SER A 159 11.95 -7.81 0.24
CA SER A 159 13.28 -7.37 0.67
C SER A 159 14.39 -7.93 -0.24
N ARG A 160 14.17 -9.12 -0.77
CA ARG A 160 15.01 -9.77 -1.80
C ARG A 160 14.13 -10.21 -2.97
N GLU A 161 14.45 -9.76 -4.17
CA GLU A 161 13.78 -10.11 -5.41
C GLU A 161 14.77 -10.75 -6.41
N PRO A 162 14.42 -11.90 -7.05
CA PRO A 162 13.25 -12.73 -6.81
C PRO A 162 13.16 -13.27 -5.39
N LEU A 163 11.92 -13.44 -4.88
CA LEU A 163 11.70 -14.00 -3.53
C LEU A 163 12.29 -15.40 -3.46
N PRO A 164 13.19 -15.70 -2.50
CA PRO A 164 13.79 -17.01 -2.34
C PRO A 164 12.74 -18.11 -2.13
N ALA A 165 12.98 -19.28 -2.72
CA ALA A 165 12.05 -20.41 -2.65
C ALA A 165 11.80 -20.91 -1.22
N GLU A 166 12.76 -20.72 -0.32
CA GLU A 166 12.69 -21.05 1.09
C GLU A 166 11.95 -20.02 1.95
N SER A 167 11.51 -18.91 1.38
CA SER A 167 10.80 -17.88 2.15
C SER A 167 9.49 -18.43 2.75
N PRO A 168 9.26 -18.21 4.06
CA PRO A 168 8.03 -18.63 4.72
C PRO A 168 6.77 -17.90 4.21
N LEU A 169 6.94 -16.81 3.49
CA LEU A 169 5.84 -16.06 2.89
C LEU A 169 5.06 -16.89 1.86
N TRP A 170 5.74 -17.81 1.12
CA TRP A 170 5.09 -18.66 0.12
C TRP A 170 3.97 -19.54 0.69
N ALA A 171 4.20 -20.10 1.86
CA ALA A 171 3.26 -21.04 2.48
C ALA A 171 2.25 -20.38 3.42
N HIS A 172 2.38 -19.07 3.68
CA HIS A 172 1.54 -18.43 4.68
C HIS A 172 0.13 -18.15 4.14
N PRO A 173 -0.95 -18.73 4.73
CA PRO A 173 -2.30 -18.72 4.15
C PRO A 173 -2.97 -17.33 4.12
N ARG A 174 -2.43 -16.36 4.85
CA ARG A 174 -2.95 -14.97 4.90
C ARG A 174 -2.06 -13.98 4.14
N VAL A 175 -1.09 -14.48 3.37
CA VAL A 175 -0.26 -13.67 2.49
C VAL A 175 -0.65 -13.96 1.05
N ALA A 176 -1.09 -12.93 0.34
CA ALA A 176 -1.16 -12.93 -1.11
C ALA A 176 0.04 -12.17 -1.67
N MET A 177 0.51 -12.55 -2.85
CA MET A 177 1.69 -11.93 -3.44
C MET A 177 1.65 -11.90 -4.95
N THR A 178 2.35 -10.91 -5.52
CA THR A 178 2.63 -10.82 -6.96
C THR A 178 4.09 -10.42 -7.17
N PRO A 179 4.69 -10.76 -8.32
CA PRO A 179 6.12 -10.56 -8.56
C PRO A 179 6.44 -9.16 -9.12
N HIS A 180 6.20 -8.10 -8.32
CA HIS A 180 6.52 -6.71 -8.63
C HIS A 180 5.86 -6.20 -9.93
N VAL A 181 4.54 -6.40 -10.03
CA VAL A 181 3.74 -6.11 -11.23
C VAL A 181 2.64 -5.07 -11.03
N ALA A 182 2.50 -4.50 -9.82
CA ALA A 182 1.45 -3.52 -9.51
C ALA A 182 1.51 -2.26 -10.40
N ALA A 183 2.69 -1.93 -10.92
CA ALA A 183 2.87 -0.83 -11.88
C ALA A 183 4.05 -1.11 -12.81
N VAL A 184 3.83 -1.91 -13.84
CA VAL A 184 4.85 -2.21 -14.84
C VAL A 184 5.02 -1.03 -15.79
N THR A 185 6.25 -0.59 -15.96
CA THR A 185 6.58 0.47 -16.95
C THR A 185 6.43 -0.09 -18.35
N ARG A 186 5.49 0.48 -19.13
CA ARG A 186 5.35 0.15 -20.55
C ARG A 186 6.41 0.85 -21.36
N PRO A 187 7.28 0.12 -22.11
CA PRO A 187 8.44 0.70 -22.78
C PRO A 187 8.10 1.89 -23.70
N LEU A 188 7.05 1.78 -24.49
CA LEU A 188 6.64 2.86 -25.41
C LEU A 188 6.16 4.11 -24.66
N GLU A 189 5.40 3.96 -23.57
CA GLU A 189 4.96 5.07 -22.74
C GLU A 189 6.16 5.76 -22.08
N ALA A 190 7.14 4.98 -21.59
CA ALA A 190 8.37 5.50 -21.01
C ALA A 190 9.21 6.28 -22.03
N ILE A 191 9.42 5.74 -23.22
CA ILE A 191 10.18 6.40 -24.31
C ILE A 191 9.49 7.72 -24.69
N THR A 192 8.18 7.72 -24.90
CA THR A 192 7.39 8.91 -25.24
C THR A 192 7.51 9.99 -24.15
N TYR A 193 7.37 9.58 -22.88
CA TYR A 193 7.50 10.49 -21.75
C TYR A 193 8.92 11.08 -21.64
N ILE A 194 9.97 10.25 -21.78
CA ILE A 194 11.37 10.69 -21.72
C ILE A 194 11.66 11.67 -22.87
N ALA A 195 11.29 11.33 -24.10
CA ALA A 195 11.49 12.20 -25.26
C ALA A 195 10.79 13.56 -25.11
N SER A 196 9.55 13.55 -24.67
CA SER A 196 8.79 14.78 -24.36
C SER A 196 9.46 15.61 -23.27
N THR A 197 9.95 14.95 -22.20
CA THR A 197 10.63 15.61 -21.07
C THR A 197 11.92 16.26 -21.50
N ILE A 198 12.74 15.58 -22.32
CA ILE A 198 13.99 16.11 -22.89
C ILE A 198 13.67 17.36 -23.72
N GLY A 199 12.71 17.28 -24.65
CA GLY A 199 12.33 18.42 -25.49
C GLY A 199 11.83 19.62 -24.70
N ARG A 200 11.13 19.41 -23.56
CA ARG A 200 10.73 20.48 -22.65
C ARG A 200 11.93 21.10 -21.94
N LEU A 201 12.87 20.29 -21.45
CA LEU A 201 14.09 20.79 -20.82
C LEU A 201 14.94 21.63 -21.77
N GLU A 202 15.09 21.21 -23.03
CA GLU A 202 15.81 21.95 -24.07
C GLU A 202 15.19 23.33 -24.34
N ARG A 203 13.86 23.46 -24.15
CA ARG A 203 13.17 24.74 -24.26
C ARG A 203 13.14 25.56 -22.97
N GLY A 204 13.81 25.08 -21.91
CA GLY A 204 13.83 25.76 -20.59
C GLY A 204 12.49 25.68 -19.82
N GLU A 205 11.59 24.77 -20.22
CA GLU A 205 10.31 24.57 -19.56
C GLU A 205 10.46 23.75 -18.27
N ALA A 206 9.61 24.05 -17.29
CA ALA A 206 9.54 23.24 -16.07
C ALA A 206 9.05 21.82 -16.39
N VAL A 207 9.72 20.81 -15.84
CA VAL A 207 9.34 19.40 -15.97
C VAL A 207 8.99 18.81 -14.62
N ASN A 208 8.03 17.89 -14.62
CA ASN A 208 7.65 17.14 -13.43
C ASN A 208 8.63 15.96 -13.23
N GLY A 209 8.84 15.55 -11.97
CA GLY A 209 9.66 14.39 -11.65
C GLY A 209 11.15 14.68 -11.55
N GLN A 210 11.55 15.94 -11.38
CA GLN A 210 12.91 16.27 -10.99
C GLN A 210 13.20 15.71 -9.61
N VAL A 211 14.25 14.89 -9.53
CA VAL A 211 14.71 14.31 -8.26
C VAL A 211 15.52 15.36 -7.51
N ASP A 212 15.08 15.67 -6.31
CA ASP A 212 15.89 16.44 -5.36
C ASP A 212 16.99 15.51 -4.81
N ARG A 213 18.25 15.77 -5.21
CA ARG A 213 19.39 14.92 -4.82
C ARG A 213 19.64 14.87 -3.32
N GLN A 214 19.22 15.89 -2.57
CA GLN A 214 19.34 15.92 -1.08
C GLN A 214 18.26 15.07 -0.43
N ARG A 215 17.07 15.00 -1.04
CA ARG A 215 15.92 14.24 -0.54
C ARG A 215 15.89 12.80 -1.05
N GLY A 216 16.58 12.49 -2.17
CA GLY A 216 16.63 11.16 -2.77
C GLY A 216 15.40 10.78 -3.61
N TYR A 217 14.43 11.71 -3.80
CA TYR A 217 13.23 11.49 -4.63
C TYR A 217 12.67 12.82 -5.14
#